data_f31f50e72e5210e2dd06d91a81bf7b93
#
_entry.id   f31f50e72e5210e2dd06d91a81bf7b93
#
_cell.length_a   1.000
_cell.length_b   1.000
_cell.length_c   1.000
_cell.angle_alpha   90.00
_cell.angle_beta   90.00
_cell.angle_gamma   90.00
#
_symmetry.space_group_name_H-M   'P 1'
#
loop_
_entity.id
_entity.type
_entity.pdbx_description
1 polymer ?
#
loop_
_entity_poly.entity_id
_entity_poly.type
_entity_poly.pdbx_seq_one_letter_code
_entity_poly.pdbx_strand_id
1 'polypeptide(L)'
;MIKNQTISAIINDSTWTETSTAGRVLSHKKMGSVCFGFISDATGKIQYCIKRDSFPGDYKEACNSVTRGQHIAINGTRFVTAAGELTINVVSVKVVQPSCSGLGDKHNGIRDIETIYRARYKETAIDSDAAKVFLTRSEIIKNLRIYLWGKGFIEVETPILTPVASGAMAKPFVTHHNDLDKDFYLRIAPETALKAMTAGGFDKIFECSKSFRNEGSDRSHIQEFTSLELYNCYADYQDNKTLFLDMMRHLLTSLGHSNQKIHYDNIELDFSNIPTLLYRDLFAQHGLPSPDTMVPSYADEVFKKVIRPTIVQPTIIEDYPARMSPMAKRRDDDETTCEQWQLIVCGWEIAKCYSEIVSESIQRQLLEDQMSQRANGDEETMMLDESFLDALGFGAPPQSGIGIGICRLVAILTNQISLRDVTYFPLMR
;
A
#
# COMPACT_ATOMS: atom_id res chain seq x y z
N MET A 1 17.80 8.60 29.60
CA MET A 1 17.06 8.54 28.33
C MET A 1 17.20 9.92 27.67
N ILE A 2 17.45 10.00 26.35
CA ILE A 2 17.67 11.29 25.65
C ILE A 2 16.34 12.03 25.41
N LYS A 3 15.24 11.29 25.30
CA LYS A 3 13.90 11.78 25.02
C LYS A 3 12.91 11.16 25.98
N ASN A 4 12.25 11.97 26.81
CA ASN A 4 11.26 11.51 27.78
C ASN A 4 9.81 11.67 27.30
N GLN A 5 9.57 12.66 26.40
CA GLN A 5 8.24 13.01 25.90
C GLN A 5 8.24 13.17 24.39
N THR A 6 7.18 12.73 23.73
CA THR A 6 6.94 13.02 22.32
C THR A 6 6.45 14.47 22.16
N ILE A 7 6.68 15.06 20.99
CA ILE A 7 6.21 16.42 20.73
C ILE A 7 4.67 16.50 20.79
N SER A 8 3.97 15.49 20.25
CA SER A 8 2.50 15.43 20.35
C SER A 8 2.02 15.39 21.82
N ALA A 9 2.70 14.63 22.68
CA ALA A 9 2.36 14.59 24.11
C ALA A 9 2.52 15.98 24.77
N ILE A 10 3.61 16.70 24.44
CA ILE A 10 3.83 18.06 24.96
C ILE A 10 2.75 19.04 24.45
N ILE A 11 2.29 18.88 23.21
CA ILE A 11 1.27 19.76 22.63
C ILE A 11 -0.11 19.51 23.27
N ASN A 12 -0.48 18.24 23.43
CA ASN A 12 -1.84 17.85 23.80
C ASN A 12 -2.09 17.84 25.32
N ASP A 13 -1.06 17.66 26.13
CA ASP A 13 -1.21 17.63 27.59
C ASP A 13 -0.78 18.97 28.21
N SER A 14 -1.76 19.75 28.66
CA SER A 14 -1.54 21.06 29.27
C SER A 14 -1.02 21.01 30.72
N THR A 15 -1.01 19.84 31.35
CA THR A 15 -0.56 19.68 32.74
C THR A 15 0.96 19.73 32.88
N TRP A 16 1.70 19.51 31.83
CA TRP A 16 3.15 19.52 31.85
C TRP A 16 3.75 20.90 31.77
N THR A 17 4.33 21.37 32.84
CA THR A 17 5.07 22.65 32.90
C THR A 17 6.53 22.46 32.48
N GLU A 18 7.18 21.37 32.93
CA GLU A 18 8.53 21.00 32.51
C GLU A 18 8.51 19.94 31.41
N THR A 19 9.32 20.16 30.41
CA THR A 19 9.38 19.27 29.22
C THR A 19 10.79 18.83 28.93
N SER A 20 10.91 17.55 28.50
CA SER A 20 12.16 16.96 28.03
C SER A 20 11.89 16.19 26.73
N THR A 21 12.41 16.69 25.64
CA THR A 21 12.20 16.08 24.32
C THR A 21 13.42 16.17 23.43
N ALA A 22 13.39 15.44 22.31
CA ALA A 22 14.43 15.50 21.30
C ALA A 22 13.78 15.44 19.91
N GLY A 23 14.40 16.13 18.97
CA GLY A 23 13.91 16.19 17.59
C GLY A 23 14.94 16.78 16.63
N ARG A 24 14.58 16.75 15.34
CA ARG A 24 15.37 17.37 14.26
C ARG A 24 15.12 18.87 14.21
N VAL A 25 16.16 19.66 14.12
CA VAL A 25 16.07 21.13 13.96
C VAL A 25 15.62 21.46 12.54
N LEU A 26 14.40 21.95 12.39
CA LEU A 26 13.86 22.41 11.11
C LEU A 26 14.26 23.87 10.79
N SER A 27 14.35 24.70 11.84
CA SER A 27 14.80 26.08 11.73
C SER A 27 15.51 26.52 13.01
N HIS A 28 16.45 27.44 12.87
CA HIS A 28 17.13 28.09 13.98
C HIS A 28 17.51 29.48 13.55
N LYS A 29 17.09 30.51 14.29
CA LYS A 29 17.33 31.91 13.98
C LYS A 29 17.66 32.69 15.25
N LYS A 30 18.80 33.36 15.25
CA LYS A 30 19.23 34.26 16.32
C LYS A 30 18.65 35.64 16.10
N MET A 31 18.02 36.20 17.12
CA MET A 31 17.38 37.52 17.10
C MET A 31 17.77 38.25 18.39
N GLY A 32 18.93 38.91 18.37
CA GLY A 32 19.46 39.64 19.53
C GLY A 32 19.72 38.77 20.74
N SER A 33 18.93 38.92 21.79
CA SER A 33 19.03 38.18 23.07
C SER A 33 18.23 36.84 23.06
N VAL A 34 17.59 36.49 21.97
CA VAL A 34 16.78 35.25 21.88
C VAL A 34 17.10 34.52 20.60
N CYS A 35 17.22 33.21 20.67
CA CYS A 35 17.19 32.32 19.52
C CYS A 35 15.83 31.59 19.47
N PHE A 36 15.19 31.61 18.29
CA PHE A 36 14.00 30.84 18.02
C PHE A 36 14.26 29.73 16.99
N GLY A 37 13.58 28.61 17.14
CA GLY A 37 13.63 27.55 16.16
C GLY A 37 12.46 26.60 16.28
N PHE A 38 12.39 25.66 15.35
CA PHE A 38 11.45 24.53 15.40
C PHE A 38 12.22 23.23 15.41
N ILE A 39 11.77 22.30 16.24
CA ILE A 39 12.17 20.89 16.18
C ILE A 39 10.98 20.02 15.83
N SER A 40 11.24 18.91 15.17
CA SER A 40 10.23 17.88 14.84
C SER A 40 10.68 16.48 15.24
N ASP A 41 9.71 15.69 15.59
CA ASP A 41 9.82 14.22 15.68
C ASP A 41 8.73 13.56 14.81
N ALA A 42 8.58 12.22 14.90
CA ALA A 42 7.55 11.49 14.17
C ALA A 42 6.11 11.88 14.54
N THR A 43 5.91 12.60 15.66
CA THR A 43 4.59 12.91 16.20
C THR A 43 4.15 14.37 15.98
N GLY A 44 5.09 15.24 15.56
CA GLY A 44 4.77 16.64 15.30
C GLY A 44 5.98 17.56 15.30
N LYS A 45 5.70 18.86 15.32
CA LYS A 45 6.71 19.91 15.45
C LYS A 45 6.34 20.89 16.57
N ILE A 46 7.33 21.45 17.24
CA ILE A 46 7.16 22.45 18.30
C ILE A 46 8.21 23.55 18.18
N GLN A 47 7.81 24.76 18.53
CA GLN A 47 8.76 25.87 18.63
C GLN A 47 9.59 25.74 19.89
N TYR A 48 10.84 26.15 19.85
CA TYR A 48 11.68 26.37 21.02
C TYR A 48 12.31 27.76 20.99
N CYS A 49 12.65 28.27 22.15
CA CYS A 49 13.47 29.48 22.26
C CYS A 49 14.55 29.30 23.33
N ILE A 50 15.72 29.88 23.05
CA ILE A 50 16.81 30.04 24.01
C ILE A 50 16.91 31.51 24.30
N LYS A 51 16.67 31.94 25.54
CA LYS A 51 16.70 33.34 25.97
C LYS A 51 17.93 33.57 26.82
N ARG A 52 18.66 34.67 26.57
CA ARG A 52 19.88 35.04 27.31
C ARG A 52 19.61 35.11 28.83
N ASP A 53 18.47 35.71 29.19
CA ASP A 53 18.17 36.03 30.60
C ASP A 53 17.68 34.85 31.41
N SER A 54 17.26 33.76 30.75
CA SER A 54 16.73 32.56 31.41
C SER A 54 17.54 31.29 31.14
N PHE A 55 18.55 31.34 30.28
CA PHE A 55 19.40 30.18 30.00
C PHE A 55 20.54 30.13 31.04
N PRO A 56 20.67 29.03 31.81
CA PRO A 56 21.61 28.96 32.95
C PRO A 56 23.10 28.82 32.50
N GLY A 57 23.38 28.51 31.23
CA GLY A 57 24.71 28.35 30.69
C GLY A 57 25.15 29.48 29.76
N ASP A 58 26.19 29.25 28.96
CA ASP A 58 26.60 30.23 27.92
C ASP A 58 25.57 30.26 26.78
N TYR A 59 24.77 31.34 26.75
CA TYR A 59 23.76 31.57 25.71
C TYR A 59 24.37 31.62 24.31
N LYS A 60 25.58 32.22 24.15
CA LYS A 60 26.21 32.34 22.82
C LYS A 60 26.64 30.99 22.31
N GLU A 61 27.24 30.16 23.18
CA GLU A 61 27.65 28.80 22.87
C GLU A 61 26.42 27.97 22.51
N ALA A 62 25.40 27.96 23.37
CA ALA A 62 24.16 27.25 23.13
C ALA A 62 23.48 27.56 21.80
N CYS A 63 23.36 28.89 21.48
CA CYS A 63 22.80 29.30 20.22
C CYS A 63 23.70 29.00 19.00
N ASN A 64 25.01 28.98 19.15
CA ASN A 64 25.93 28.69 18.04
C ASN A 64 26.14 27.22 17.80
N SER A 65 25.94 26.37 18.81
CA SER A 65 26.04 24.91 18.69
C SER A 65 24.90 24.30 17.88
N VAL A 66 23.74 24.95 17.83
CA VAL A 66 22.55 24.45 17.13
C VAL A 66 22.52 24.91 15.69
N THR A 67 22.44 23.97 14.77
CA THR A 67 22.29 24.24 13.33
C THR A 67 21.14 23.44 12.74
N ARG A 68 20.58 23.93 11.64
CA ARG A 68 19.47 23.29 10.93
C ARG A 68 19.89 21.89 10.43
N GLY A 69 19.04 20.91 10.66
CA GLY A 69 19.25 19.51 10.23
C GLY A 69 19.80 18.60 11.35
N GLN A 70 20.43 19.16 12.39
CA GLN A 70 20.90 18.39 13.54
C GLN A 70 19.74 17.81 14.34
N HIS A 71 20.03 16.75 15.09
CA HIS A 71 19.14 16.29 16.18
C HIS A 71 19.64 16.90 17.50
N ILE A 72 18.72 17.53 18.21
CA ILE A 72 19.00 18.08 19.55
C ILE A 72 18.05 17.49 20.57
N ALA A 73 18.51 17.38 21.80
CA ALA A 73 17.70 17.16 22.99
C ALA A 73 17.60 18.48 23.76
N ILE A 74 16.39 18.83 24.18
CA ILE A 74 16.12 20.05 24.93
C ILE A 74 15.30 19.75 26.17
N ASN A 75 15.63 20.46 27.24
CA ASN A 75 14.81 20.54 28.46
C ASN A 75 14.40 21.98 28.66
N GLY A 76 13.20 22.19 29.18
CA GLY A 76 12.70 23.53 29.43
C GLY A 76 11.27 23.56 29.90
N THR A 77 10.71 24.75 29.97
CA THR A 77 9.32 24.99 30.36
C THR A 77 8.48 25.42 29.16
N ARG A 78 7.27 24.90 29.07
CA ARG A 78 6.35 25.31 27.97
C ARG A 78 5.66 26.62 28.31
N PHE A 79 5.45 27.45 27.31
CA PHE A 79 4.66 28.67 27.38
C PHE A 79 4.08 29.00 26.01
N VAL A 80 3.13 29.91 25.99
CA VAL A 80 2.57 30.44 24.73
C VAL A 80 3.15 31.82 24.50
N THR A 81 3.69 32.05 23.30
CA THR A 81 4.22 33.37 22.92
C THR A 81 3.11 34.40 22.73
N ALA A 82 3.45 35.68 22.68
CA ALA A 82 2.46 36.75 22.38
C ALA A 82 1.77 36.57 21.01
N ALA A 83 2.41 35.84 20.09
CA ALA A 83 1.83 35.49 18.78
C ALA A 83 0.95 34.22 18.83
N GLY A 84 0.71 33.61 20.01
CA GLY A 84 -0.10 32.44 20.17
C GLY A 84 0.60 31.08 19.91
N GLU A 85 1.94 31.07 19.66
CA GLU A 85 2.68 29.85 19.36
C GLU A 85 3.15 29.15 20.63
N LEU A 86 2.82 27.84 20.77
CA LEU A 86 3.30 27.01 21.87
C LEU A 86 4.80 26.77 21.73
N THR A 87 5.56 27.14 22.75
CA THR A 87 7.03 27.22 22.68
C THR A 87 7.64 26.62 23.94
N ILE A 88 8.78 25.94 23.80
CA ILE A 88 9.61 25.47 24.91
C ILE A 88 10.67 26.56 25.18
N ASN A 89 10.63 27.16 26.38
CA ASN A 89 11.72 27.99 26.87
C ASN A 89 12.84 27.08 27.38
N VAL A 90 13.91 26.97 26.61
CA VAL A 90 14.98 26.01 26.80
C VAL A 90 15.92 26.44 27.93
N VAL A 91 16.14 25.55 28.89
CA VAL A 91 17.14 25.71 29.96
C VAL A 91 18.34 24.79 29.76
N SER A 92 18.23 23.77 28.91
CA SER A 92 19.33 22.91 28.52
C SER A 92 19.16 22.44 27.09
N VAL A 93 20.23 22.49 26.31
CA VAL A 93 20.28 21.98 24.94
C VAL A 93 21.53 21.15 24.72
N LYS A 94 21.37 19.99 24.08
CA LYS A 94 22.47 19.11 23.71
C LYS A 94 22.31 18.67 22.26
N VAL A 95 23.36 18.86 21.46
CA VAL A 95 23.42 18.24 20.11
C VAL A 95 23.62 16.75 20.30
N VAL A 96 22.64 15.98 19.86
CA VAL A 96 22.65 14.50 19.95
C VAL A 96 23.35 13.91 18.74
N GLN A 97 23.04 14.45 17.56
CA GLN A 97 23.64 14.02 16.31
C GLN A 97 23.84 15.22 15.39
N PRO A 98 25.07 15.49 14.94
CA PRO A 98 25.33 16.50 13.92
C PRO A 98 24.74 16.10 12.57
N SER A 99 24.51 17.07 11.71
CA SER A 99 24.14 16.86 10.31
C SER A 99 25.27 17.33 9.41
N CYS A 100 25.79 16.42 8.58
CA CYS A 100 26.87 16.73 7.65
C CYS A 100 26.33 17.25 6.29
N SER A 101 25.05 16.96 5.97
CA SER A 101 24.36 17.46 4.78
C SER A 101 23.20 18.35 5.19
N GLY A 102 23.05 19.51 4.55
CA GLY A 102 21.93 20.40 4.82
C GLY A 102 20.58 19.78 4.47
N LEU A 103 19.55 20.14 5.21
CA LEU A 103 18.16 20.00 4.75
C LEU A 103 17.98 20.93 3.55
N GLY A 104 17.26 20.54 2.51
CA GLY A 104 16.97 21.34 1.32
C GLY A 104 16.56 22.80 1.60
N ASP A 105 16.20 23.55 0.58
CA ASP A 105 15.81 24.96 0.76
C ASP A 105 14.73 25.13 1.82
N LYS A 106 14.86 26.14 2.68
CA LYS A 106 13.97 26.36 3.82
C LYS A 106 12.53 26.71 3.41
N HIS A 107 12.37 27.38 2.26
CA HIS A 107 11.09 27.90 1.80
C HIS A 107 10.47 27.04 0.69
N ASN A 108 11.29 26.38 -0.10
CA ASN A 108 10.87 25.64 -1.28
C ASN A 108 10.96 24.12 -1.12
N GLY A 109 11.53 23.62 -0.02
CA GLY A 109 11.73 22.18 0.18
C GLY A 109 12.65 21.56 -0.89
N ILE A 110 12.37 20.30 -1.24
CA ILE A 110 12.99 19.61 -2.39
C ILE A 110 11.95 19.60 -3.50
N ARG A 111 12.25 20.19 -4.65
CA ARG A 111 11.32 20.31 -5.78
C ARG A 111 11.58 19.28 -6.87
N ASP A 112 12.80 18.79 -6.96
CA ASP A 112 13.16 17.80 -7.95
C ASP A 112 12.58 16.42 -7.57
N ILE A 113 11.62 15.95 -8.36
CA ILE A 113 10.90 14.70 -8.17
C ILE A 113 11.84 13.49 -8.14
N GLU A 114 12.89 13.49 -8.95
CA GLU A 114 13.85 12.38 -8.97
C GLU A 114 14.66 12.33 -7.67
N THR A 115 15.10 13.48 -7.17
CA THR A 115 15.76 13.60 -5.86
C THR A 115 14.83 13.16 -4.74
N ILE A 116 13.55 13.52 -4.79
CA ILE A 116 12.53 13.07 -3.84
C ILE A 116 12.47 11.54 -3.82
N TYR A 117 12.31 10.89 -4.95
CA TYR A 117 12.18 9.44 -5.01
C TYR A 117 13.45 8.70 -4.59
N ARG A 118 14.64 9.22 -4.93
CA ARG A 118 15.93 8.63 -4.53
C ARG A 118 16.28 8.88 -3.06
N ALA A 119 15.78 9.96 -2.48
CA ALA A 119 16.14 10.39 -1.12
C ALA A 119 14.91 10.85 -0.31
N ARG A 120 13.84 10.06 -0.34
CA ARG A 120 12.56 10.32 0.34
C ARG A 120 12.72 10.75 1.80
N TYR A 121 13.71 10.21 2.50
CA TYR A 121 14.04 10.58 3.87
C TYR A 121 14.38 12.07 4.05
N LYS A 122 14.81 12.77 3.00
CA LYS A 122 15.03 14.22 3.05
C LYS A 122 13.71 14.99 3.00
N GLU A 123 12.78 14.54 2.16
CA GLU A 123 11.46 15.12 2.04
C GLU A 123 10.65 14.92 3.33
N THR A 124 10.51 13.66 3.78
CA THR A 124 9.75 13.34 5.00
C THR A 124 10.35 13.94 6.28
N ALA A 125 11.63 14.34 6.25
CA ALA A 125 12.26 15.02 7.37
C ALA A 125 11.82 16.51 7.51
N ILE A 126 11.28 17.11 6.46
CA ILE A 126 10.91 18.54 6.42
C ILE A 126 9.45 18.78 6.08
N ASP A 127 8.81 17.83 5.44
CA ASP A 127 7.42 17.88 5.00
C ASP A 127 6.59 16.83 5.76
N SER A 128 5.70 17.33 6.64
CA SER A 128 4.82 16.49 7.44
C SER A 128 3.74 15.79 6.60
N ASP A 129 3.32 16.40 5.49
CA ASP A 129 2.28 15.82 4.64
C ASP A 129 2.86 14.65 3.84
N ALA A 130 4.09 14.78 3.35
CA ALA A 130 4.81 13.66 2.75
C ALA A 130 5.02 12.50 3.75
N ALA A 131 5.37 12.81 5.00
CA ALA A 131 5.50 11.78 6.05
C ALA A 131 4.15 11.11 6.36
N LYS A 132 3.05 11.87 6.36
CA LYS A 132 1.68 11.40 6.65
C LYS A 132 1.23 10.30 5.68
N VAL A 133 1.64 10.35 4.41
CA VAL A 133 1.32 9.29 3.42
C VAL A 133 1.80 7.92 3.92
N PHE A 134 3.03 7.83 4.42
CA PHE A 134 3.61 6.57 4.89
C PHE A 134 3.06 6.13 6.25
N LEU A 135 2.72 7.08 7.13
CA LEU A 135 2.02 6.78 8.38
C LEU A 135 0.62 6.23 8.09
N THR A 136 -0.12 6.86 7.19
CA THR A 136 -1.45 6.38 6.76
C THR A 136 -1.35 5.02 6.08
N ARG A 137 -0.32 4.76 5.26
CA ARG A 137 -0.05 3.42 4.71
C ARG A 137 0.08 2.36 5.81
N SER A 138 0.81 2.68 6.89
CA SER A 138 0.97 1.78 8.04
C SER A 138 -0.36 1.54 8.75
N GLU A 139 -1.16 2.58 8.96
CA GLU A 139 -2.49 2.47 9.57
C GLU A 139 -3.47 1.67 8.70
N ILE A 140 -3.43 1.81 7.37
CA ILE A 140 -4.23 1.00 6.43
C ILE A 140 -3.91 -0.48 6.63
N ILE A 141 -2.65 -0.88 6.55
CA ILE A 141 -2.24 -2.28 6.69
C ILE A 141 -2.62 -2.82 8.08
N LYS A 142 -2.40 -2.04 9.13
CA LYS A 142 -2.77 -2.40 10.50
C LYS A 142 -4.27 -2.66 10.64
N ASN A 143 -5.12 -1.78 10.12
CA ASN A 143 -6.58 -1.90 10.25
C ASN A 143 -7.14 -3.05 9.41
N LEU A 144 -6.56 -3.34 8.23
CA LEU A 144 -6.91 -4.53 7.45
C LEU A 144 -6.59 -5.81 8.22
N ARG A 145 -5.41 -5.90 8.85
CA ARG A 145 -5.04 -7.04 9.71
C ARG A 145 -5.97 -7.21 10.90
N ILE A 146 -6.25 -6.12 11.63
CA ILE A 146 -7.17 -6.14 12.79
C ILE A 146 -8.55 -6.64 12.37
N TYR A 147 -9.06 -6.17 11.24
CA TYR A 147 -10.35 -6.60 10.73
C TYR A 147 -10.36 -8.09 10.40
N LEU A 148 -9.36 -8.58 9.66
CA LEU A 148 -9.28 -9.99 9.25
C LEU A 148 -9.09 -10.92 10.45
N TRP A 149 -8.23 -10.60 11.40
CA TRP A 149 -8.10 -11.35 12.65
C TRP A 149 -9.43 -11.39 13.43
N GLY A 150 -10.15 -10.25 13.48
CA GLY A 150 -11.48 -10.18 14.09
C GLY A 150 -12.54 -11.04 13.40
N LYS A 151 -12.35 -11.38 12.12
CA LYS A 151 -13.22 -12.31 11.35
C LYS A 151 -12.71 -13.76 11.38
N GLY A 152 -11.68 -14.05 12.16
CA GLY A 152 -11.12 -15.40 12.35
C GLY A 152 -10.14 -15.85 11.26
N PHE A 153 -9.65 -14.93 10.42
CA PHE A 153 -8.58 -15.26 9.49
C PHE A 153 -7.24 -15.36 10.21
N ILE A 154 -6.39 -16.26 9.75
CA ILE A 154 -5.02 -16.46 10.22
C ILE A 154 -4.07 -15.83 9.23
N GLU A 155 -3.16 -14.95 9.71
CA GLU A 155 -2.09 -14.42 8.86
C GLU A 155 -1.00 -15.48 8.72
N VAL A 156 -0.60 -15.74 7.49
CA VAL A 156 0.42 -16.74 7.13
C VAL A 156 1.51 -16.11 6.28
N GLU A 157 2.63 -16.80 6.15
CA GLU A 157 3.74 -16.42 5.27
C GLU A 157 4.04 -17.56 4.31
N THR A 158 4.15 -17.24 3.02
CA THR A 158 4.54 -18.19 1.97
C THR A 158 5.86 -17.78 1.33
N PRO A 159 6.58 -18.72 0.67
CA PRO A 159 7.89 -18.43 0.11
C PRO A 159 7.88 -17.30 -0.93
N ILE A 160 8.90 -16.43 -0.87
CA ILE A 160 9.18 -15.43 -1.93
C ILE A 160 9.91 -16.07 -3.10
N LEU A 161 10.85 -16.99 -2.81
CA LEU A 161 11.56 -17.77 -3.85
C LEU A 161 10.74 -19.01 -4.18
N THR A 162 10.33 -19.14 -5.42
CA THR A 162 9.51 -20.25 -5.92
C THR A 162 10.23 -20.99 -7.05
N PRO A 163 10.09 -22.32 -7.13
CA PRO A 163 10.70 -23.08 -8.22
C PRO A 163 9.97 -22.89 -9.56
N VAL A 164 8.76 -22.34 -9.52
CA VAL A 164 7.87 -22.12 -10.67
C VAL A 164 7.25 -20.74 -10.57
N ALA A 165 7.14 -20.03 -11.68
CA ALA A 165 6.42 -18.76 -11.77
C ALA A 165 4.93 -19.04 -12.03
N SER A 166 4.10 -18.94 -10.99
CA SER A 166 2.66 -19.24 -11.03
C SER A 166 1.85 -18.24 -10.19
N GLY A 167 0.52 -18.36 -10.19
CA GLY A 167 -0.41 -17.55 -9.40
C GLY A 167 -0.87 -16.25 -10.05
N ALA A 168 -0.25 -15.79 -11.14
CA ALA A 168 -0.71 -14.64 -11.92
C ALA A 168 -0.07 -14.64 -13.32
N MET A 169 -0.67 -13.89 -14.23
CA MET A 169 -0.09 -13.64 -15.57
C MET A 169 0.82 -12.42 -15.49
N ALA A 170 2.13 -12.65 -15.46
CA ALA A 170 3.15 -11.60 -15.45
C ALA A 170 4.54 -12.18 -15.72
N LYS A 171 5.46 -11.36 -16.20
CA LYS A 171 6.85 -11.78 -16.39
C LYS A 171 7.59 -11.84 -15.04
N PRO A 172 8.21 -12.99 -14.68
CA PRO A 172 8.91 -13.13 -13.41
C PRO A 172 10.32 -12.51 -13.42
N PHE A 173 10.84 -12.18 -12.23
CA PHE A 173 12.28 -12.05 -11.99
C PHE A 173 12.86 -13.43 -11.73
N VAL A 174 14.01 -13.72 -12.35
CA VAL A 174 14.74 -14.98 -12.22
C VAL A 174 15.98 -14.77 -11.36
N THR A 175 16.29 -15.72 -10.50
CA THR A 175 17.53 -15.77 -9.71
C THR A 175 18.09 -17.17 -9.68
N HIS A 176 19.40 -17.32 -9.54
CA HIS A 176 20.08 -18.62 -9.53
C HIS A 176 20.43 -19.04 -8.10
N HIS A 177 20.10 -20.28 -7.72
CA HIS A 177 20.49 -20.89 -6.45
C HIS A 177 21.78 -21.69 -6.64
N ASN A 178 22.91 -21.17 -6.19
CA ASN A 178 24.24 -21.72 -6.46
C ASN A 178 24.45 -23.17 -5.99
N ASP A 179 23.92 -23.51 -4.80
CA ASP A 179 24.11 -24.85 -4.22
C ASP A 179 23.28 -25.92 -4.93
N LEU A 180 22.10 -25.55 -5.43
CA LEU A 180 21.22 -26.45 -6.15
C LEU A 180 21.46 -26.42 -7.68
N ASP A 181 22.31 -25.51 -8.17
CA ASP A 181 22.56 -25.26 -9.59
C ASP A 181 21.25 -25.17 -10.39
N LYS A 182 20.31 -24.37 -9.87
CA LYS A 182 18.95 -24.26 -10.40
C LYS A 182 18.41 -22.84 -10.31
N ASP A 183 17.65 -22.44 -11.33
CA ASP A 183 16.94 -21.17 -11.34
C ASP A 183 15.68 -21.24 -10.49
N PHE A 184 15.45 -20.14 -9.76
CA PHE A 184 14.27 -19.84 -8.99
C PHE A 184 13.69 -18.51 -9.45
N TYR A 185 12.44 -18.28 -9.08
CA TYR A 185 11.71 -17.08 -9.43
C TYR A 185 11.31 -16.32 -8.17
N LEU A 186 11.35 -14.98 -8.24
CA LEU A 186 10.65 -14.17 -7.25
C LEU A 186 9.15 -14.29 -7.53
N ARG A 187 8.34 -14.63 -6.54
CA ARG A 187 6.90 -14.87 -6.70
C ARG A 187 6.18 -13.70 -7.39
N ILE A 188 5.31 -14.02 -8.32
CA ILE A 188 4.42 -13.08 -8.99
C ILE A 188 3.21 -12.77 -8.11
N ALA A 189 2.73 -13.77 -7.36
CA ALA A 189 1.64 -13.73 -6.39
C ALA A 189 1.81 -14.89 -5.39
N PRO A 190 1.26 -14.83 -4.17
CA PRO A 190 1.26 -15.94 -3.21
C PRO A 190 0.12 -16.96 -3.46
N GLU A 191 -0.73 -16.77 -4.47
CA GLU A 191 -1.98 -17.45 -4.74
C GLU A 191 -1.90 -18.99 -4.64
N THR A 192 -1.00 -19.62 -5.41
CA THR A 192 -0.91 -21.09 -5.47
C THR A 192 -0.47 -21.72 -4.14
N ALA A 193 0.45 -21.03 -3.42
CA ALA A 193 0.88 -21.48 -2.10
C ALA A 193 -0.23 -21.34 -1.05
N LEU A 194 -1.00 -20.25 -1.08
CA LEU A 194 -2.14 -20.06 -0.17
C LEU A 194 -3.25 -21.09 -0.44
N LYS A 195 -3.56 -21.38 -1.69
CA LYS A 195 -4.51 -22.46 -2.05
C LYS A 195 -4.03 -23.85 -1.62
N ALA A 196 -2.74 -24.12 -1.69
CA ALA A 196 -2.19 -25.38 -1.17
C ALA A 196 -2.32 -25.47 0.35
N MET A 197 -2.21 -24.36 1.09
CA MET A 197 -2.46 -24.34 2.53
C MET A 197 -3.92 -24.61 2.88
N THR A 198 -4.89 -24.16 2.08
CA THR A 198 -6.30 -24.47 2.31
C THR A 198 -6.60 -25.97 2.13
N ALA A 199 -5.95 -26.64 1.17
CA ALA A 199 -5.98 -28.10 1.04
C ALA A 199 -5.41 -28.81 2.29
N GLY A 200 -4.47 -28.15 3.00
CA GLY A 200 -3.92 -28.60 4.27
C GLY A 200 -4.81 -28.37 5.51
N GLY A 201 -6.02 -27.82 5.35
CA GLY A 201 -7.00 -27.62 6.41
C GLY A 201 -7.00 -26.24 7.08
N PHE A 202 -6.46 -25.23 6.42
CA PHE A 202 -6.53 -23.83 6.88
C PHE A 202 -7.73 -23.12 6.23
N ASP A 203 -8.85 -23.04 6.92
CA ASP A 203 -10.14 -22.59 6.35
C ASP A 203 -10.18 -21.09 6.00
N LYS A 204 -9.47 -20.25 6.76
CA LYS A 204 -9.44 -18.79 6.60
C LYS A 204 -8.04 -18.27 6.79
N ILE A 205 -7.39 -17.91 5.70
CA ILE A 205 -6.02 -17.41 5.73
C ILE A 205 -5.88 -16.11 4.94
N PHE A 206 -4.88 -15.31 5.29
CA PHE A 206 -4.45 -14.17 4.50
C PHE A 206 -2.95 -13.94 4.61
N GLU A 207 -2.38 -13.29 3.63
CA GLU A 207 -1.01 -12.82 3.62
C GLU A 207 -0.95 -11.37 3.13
N CYS A 208 -0.28 -10.51 3.90
CA CYS A 208 0.11 -9.18 3.42
C CYS A 208 1.54 -9.27 2.88
N SER A 209 1.68 -9.43 1.58
CA SER A 209 2.91 -9.92 0.95
C SER A 209 3.54 -8.95 -0.05
N LYS A 210 4.83 -9.17 -0.32
CA LYS A 210 5.52 -8.61 -1.48
C LYS A 210 5.38 -9.53 -2.68
N SER A 211 5.01 -8.94 -3.82
CA SER A 211 4.95 -9.59 -5.12
C SER A 211 5.85 -8.85 -6.12
N PHE A 212 6.36 -9.57 -7.12
CA PHE A 212 7.39 -9.08 -8.02
C PHE A 212 6.98 -9.37 -9.48
N ARG A 213 6.97 -8.33 -10.32
CA ARG A 213 6.67 -8.45 -11.76
C ARG A 213 7.72 -7.70 -12.56
N ASN A 214 8.41 -8.38 -13.45
CA ASN A 214 9.47 -7.83 -14.29
C ASN A 214 8.90 -7.13 -15.53
N GLU A 215 8.13 -6.09 -15.27
CA GLU A 215 7.38 -5.31 -16.25
C GLU A 215 7.84 -3.86 -16.26
N GLY A 216 7.29 -3.06 -17.17
CA GLY A 216 7.53 -1.63 -17.22
C GLY A 216 7.05 -0.90 -15.95
N SER A 217 7.68 0.24 -15.65
CA SER A 217 7.28 1.10 -14.53
C SER A 217 6.56 2.33 -15.06
N ASP A 218 5.31 2.54 -14.59
CA ASP A 218 4.52 3.73 -14.87
C ASP A 218 3.88 4.29 -13.59
N ARG A 219 2.82 5.10 -13.70
CA ARG A 219 2.11 5.64 -12.53
C ARG A 219 1.40 4.56 -11.71
N SER A 220 0.92 3.50 -12.36
CA SER A 220 0.07 2.45 -11.81
C SER A 220 0.76 1.09 -11.67
N HIS A 221 2.01 0.97 -12.12
CA HIS A 221 2.82 -0.25 -12.09
C HIS A 221 4.22 0.02 -11.55
N ILE A 222 4.62 -0.81 -10.58
CA ILE A 222 5.97 -0.89 -10.02
C ILE A 222 6.35 -2.35 -9.90
N GLN A 223 7.65 -2.65 -10.04
CA GLN A 223 8.15 -4.03 -10.14
C GLN A 223 8.00 -4.82 -8.84
N GLU A 224 8.14 -4.14 -7.70
CA GLU A 224 7.94 -4.68 -6.36
C GLU A 224 6.79 -3.93 -5.69
N PHE A 225 5.72 -4.63 -5.35
CA PHE A 225 4.54 -4.03 -4.73
C PHE A 225 4.04 -4.89 -3.57
N THR A 226 3.17 -4.29 -2.76
CA THR A 226 2.48 -5.00 -1.68
C THR A 226 1.06 -5.33 -2.11
N SER A 227 0.69 -6.59 -1.99
CA SER A 227 -0.70 -7.09 -2.06
C SER A 227 -1.13 -7.66 -0.71
N LEU A 228 -2.42 -7.69 -0.47
CA LEU A 228 -3.05 -8.52 0.55
C LEU A 228 -3.90 -9.54 -0.18
N GLU A 229 -3.64 -10.81 0.05
CA GLU A 229 -4.44 -11.89 -0.48
C GLU A 229 -5.06 -12.70 0.65
N LEU A 230 -6.32 -13.06 0.51
CA LEU A 230 -7.03 -13.89 1.47
C LEU A 230 -7.80 -15.00 0.76
N TYR A 231 -7.95 -16.14 1.46
CA TYR A 231 -8.73 -17.29 1.01
C TYR A 231 -9.69 -17.71 2.11
N ASN A 232 -10.95 -17.91 1.73
CA ASN A 232 -12.07 -18.22 2.61
C ASN A 232 -12.71 -19.53 2.11
N CYS A 233 -12.49 -20.61 2.83
CA CYS A 233 -13.07 -21.91 2.50
C CYS A 233 -14.57 -21.92 2.80
N TYR A 234 -15.32 -22.71 2.05
CA TYR A 234 -16.78 -22.86 2.13
C TYR A 234 -17.54 -21.55 1.88
N ALA A 235 -16.90 -20.59 1.21
CA ALA A 235 -17.47 -19.33 0.78
C ALA A 235 -17.32 -19.16 -0.73
N ASP A 236 -18.20 -18.40 -1.34
CA ASP A 236 -18.15 -18.02 -2.75
C ASP A 236 -17.73 -16.55 -2.94
N TYR A 237 -17.69 -16.10 -4.19
CA TYR A 237 -17.31 -14.73 -4.55
C TYR A 237 -18.28 -13.65 -4.03
N GLN A 238 -19.58 -13.99 -3.78
CA GLN A 238 -20.58 -13.08 -3.22
C GLN A 238 -20.42 -12.93 -1.70
N ASP A 239 -20.10 -14.04 -1.00
CA ASP A 239 -19.75 -14.00 0.42
C ASP A 239 -18.52 -13.09 0.62
N ASN A 240 -17.51 -13.28 -0.20
CA ASN A 240 -16.29 -12.48 -0.17
C ASN A 240 -16.52 -11.03 -0.63
N LYS A 241 -17.50 -10.76 -1.52
CA LYS A 241 -17.92 -9.38 -1.82
C LYS A 241 -18.47 -8.70 -0.58
N THR A 242 -19.34 -9.38 0.14
CA THR A 242 -19.91 -8.87 1.40
C THR A 242 -18.84 -8.61 2.45
N LEU A 243 -17.90 -9.55 2.65
CA LEU A 243 -16.74 -9.40 3.53
C LEU A 243 -15.87 -8.19 3.14
N PHE A 244 -15.60 -8.04 1.85
CA PHE A 244 -14.78 -6.94 1.31
C PHE A 244 -15.43 -5.57 1.52
N LEU A 245 -16.72 -5.43 1.24
CA LEU A 245 -17.46 -4.18 1.45
C LEU A 245 -17.50 -3.77 2.93
N ASP A 246 -17.68 -4.74 3.83
CA ASP A 246 -17.64 -4.52 5.28
C ASP A 246 -16.22 -4.12 5.75
N MET A 247 -15.19 -4.77 5.22
CA MET A 247 -13.79 -4.44 5.47
C MET A 247 -13.43 -3.02 5.01
N MET A 248 -13.89 -2.60 3.84
CA MET A 248 -13.68 -1.24 3.33
C MET A 248 -14.38 -0.20 4.21
N ARG A 249 -15.61 -0.46 4.66
CA ARG A 249 -16.33 0.41 5.59
C ARG A 249 -15.59 0.55 6.93
N HIS A 250 -15.12 -0.57 7.48
CA HIS A 250 -14.29 -0.57 8.69
C HIS A 250 -13.02 0.26 8.51
N LEU A 251 -12.30 0.05 7.41
CA LEU A 251 -11.05 0.75 7.12
C LEU A 251 -11.27 2.27 7.02
N LEU A 252 -12.23 2.72 6.23
CA LEU A 252 -12.52 4.14 6.04
C LEU A 252 -12.93 4.80 7.36
N THR A 253 -13.77 4.14 8.16
CA THR A 253 -14.16 4.62 9.49
C THR A 253 -12.95 4.75 10.41
N SER A 254 -12.06 3.76 10.43
CA SER A 254 -10.84 3.76 11.25
C SER A 254 -9.84 4.85 10.85
N LEU A 255 -9.87 5.28 9.59
CA LEU A 255 -9.07 6.40 9.08
C LEU A 255 -9.73 7.78 9.27
N GLY A 256 -10.91 7.84 9.92
CA GLY A 256 -11.63 9.08 10.19
C GLY A 256 -12.67 9.47 9.14
N HIS A 257 -12.90 8.63 8.14
CA HIS A 257 -13.90 8.85 7.08
C HIS A 257 -15.23 8.15 7.40
N SER A 258 -15.89 8.55 8.50
CA SER A 258 -17.14 7.92 8.97
C SER A 258 -18.31 8.04 7.98
N ASN A 259 -18.30 9.09 7.13
CA ASN A 259 -19.25 9.27 6.04
C ASN A 259 -18.93 8.45 4.79
N GLN A 260 -17.85 7.64 4.81
CA GLN A 260 -17.38 6.81 3.70
C GLN A 260 -16.99 7.60 2.43
N LYS A 261 -16.64 8.88 2.57
CA LYS A 261 -16.24 9.74 1.47
C LYS A 261 -14.79 10.18 1.62
N ILE A 262 -14.07 10.24 0.51
CA ILE A 262 -12.70 10.71 0.44
C ILE A 262 -12.52 11.64 -0.78
N HIS A 263 -11.46 12.42 -0.80
CA HIS A 263 -11.07 13.22 -1.96
C HIS A 263 -9.85 12.59 -2.65
N TYR A 264 -9.94 12.45 -3.96
CA TYR A 264 -8.84 11.99 -4.81
C TYR A 264 -8.83 12.79 -6.12
N ASP A 265 -7.70 13.41 -6.44
CA ASP A 265 -7.49 14.22 -7.65
C ASP A 265 -8.65 15.24 -7.89
N ASN A 266 -9.01 15.99 -6.83
CA ASN A 266 -10.12 16.96 -6.80
C ASN A 266 -11.53 16.37 -7.03
N ILE A 267 -11.69 15.06 -6.94
CA ILE A 267 -12.98 14.37 -7.06
C ILE A 267 -13.37 13.82 -5.68
N GLU A 268 -14.61 14.01 -5.26
CA GLU A 268 -15.16 13.30 -4.11
C GLU A 268 -15.55 11.89 -4.54
N LEU A 269 -14.94 10.88 -3.92
CA LEU A 269 -15.25 9.46 -4.08
C LEU A 269 -16.16 9.01 -2.94
N ASP A 270 -17.28 8.38 -3.27
CA ASP A 270 -18.27 7.89 -2.31
C ASP A 270 -18.27 6.36 -2.24
N PHE A 271 -17.78 5.83 -1.13
CA PHE A 271 -17.74 4.39 -0.83
C PHE A 271 -18.95 3.92 -0.02
N SER A 272 -19.92 4.80 0.31
CA SER A 272 -21.09 4.42 1.09
C SER A 272 -22.05 3.51 0.31
N ASN A 273 -22.07 3.67 -1.00
CA ASN A 273 -22.87 2.85 -1.91
C ASN A 273 -22.06 2.53 -3.18
N ILE A 274 -21.45 1.37 -3.22
CA ILE A 274 -20.63 0.89 -4.33
C ILE A 274 -21.55 0.11 -5.30
N PRO A 275 -21.88 0.63 -6.49
CA PRO A 275 -22.71 -0.07 -7.45
C PRO A 275 -22.00 -1.28 -8.05
N THR A 276 -22.77 -2.26 -8.47
CA THR A 276 -22.32 -3.39 -9.26
C THR A 276 -22.78 -3.25 -10.69
N LEU A 277 -21.86 -3.34 -11.65
CA LEU A 277 -22.12 -3.31 -13.09
C LEU A 277 -21.65 -4.62 -13.72
N LEU A 278 -22.30 -5.06 -14.79
CA LEU A 278 -21.92 -6.27 -15.50
C LEU A 278 -20.90 -5.94 -16.59
N TYR A 279 -19.88 -6.79 -16.71
CA TYR A 279 -18.79 -6.59 -17.68
C TYR A 279 -19.30 -6.45 -19.11
N ARG A 280 -20.23 -7.32 -19.54
CA ARG A 280 -20.82 -7.29 -20.88
C ARG A 280 -21.65 -6.04 -21.14
N ASP A 281 -22.38 -5.55 -20.13
CA ASP A 281 -23.20 -4.33 -20.24
C ASP A 281 -22.34 -3.09 -20.45
N LEU A 282 -21.15 -3.05 -19.86
CA LEU A 282 -20.21 -1.94 -20.06
C LEU A 282 -19.75 -1.83 -21.52
N PHE A 283 -19.54 -2.94 -22.21
CA PHE A 283 -19.23 -2.92 -23.65
C PHE A 283 -20.42 -2.35 -24.45
N ALA A 284 -21.64 -2.81 -24.16
CA ALA A 284 -22.84 -2.32 -24.81
C ALA A 284 -23.08 -0.82 -24.55
N GLN A 285 -22.88 -0.34 -23.32
CA GLN A 285 -23.00 1.08 -22.94
C GLN A 285 -22.01 1.98 -23.69
N HIS A 286 -20.83 1.43 -24.05
CA HIS A 286 -19.82 2.15 -24.84
C HIS A 286 -19.99 1.97 -26.37
N GLY A 287 -21.08 1.32 -26.81
CA GLY A 287 -21.32 1.06 -28.24
C GLY A 287 -20.31 0.09 -28.87
N LEU A 288 -19.67 -0.75 -28.05
CA LEU A 288 -18.68 -1.73 -28.48
C LEU A 288 -19.35 -3.09 -28.75
N PRO A 289 -18.78 -3.92 -29.65
CA PRO A 289 -19.24 -5.30 -29.82
C PRO A 289 -19.14 -6.10 -28.53
N SER A 290 -19.97 -7.16 -28.40
CA SER A 290 -19.89 -8.05 -27.23
C SER A 290 -18.47 -8.58 -27.04
N PRO A 291 -17.94 -8.56 -25.80
CA PRO A 291 -16.62 -9.14 -25.51
C PRO A 291 -16.54 -10.62 -25.87
N ASP A 292 -17.67 -11.33 -25.89
CA ASP A 292 -17.73 -12.76 -26.26
C ASP A 292 -17.43 -13.03 -27.74
N THR A 293 -17.52 -12.01 -28.60
CA THR A 293 -17.18 -12.11 -30.03
C THR A 293 -15.75 -11.71 -30.34
N MET A 294 -15.03 -11.17 -29.35
CA MET A 294 -13.63 -10.71 -29.51
C MET A 294 -12.65 -11.80 -29.11
N VAL A 295 -11.40 -11.67 -29.57
CA VAL A 295 -10.27 -12.41 -28.98
C VAL A 295 -10.12 -12.00 -27.51
N PRO A 296 -9.93 -12.92 -26.55
CA PRO A 296 -9.88 -12.59 -25.11
C PRO A 296 -8.90 -11.48 -24.75
N SER A 297 -7.65 -11.55 -25.26
CA SER A 297 -6.63 -10.53 -25.02
C SER A 297 -7.03 -9.15 -25.57
N TYR A 298 -7.70 -9.10 -26.73
CA TYR A 298 -8.18 -7.85 -27.30
C TYR A 298 -9.37 -7.28 -26.50
N ALA A 299 -10.30 -8.12 -26.04
CA ALA A 299 -11.40 -7.67 -25.17
C ALA A 299 -10.87 -7.09 -23.85
N ASP A 300 -9.86 -7.72 -23.26
CA ASP A 300 -9.19 -7.22 -22.06
C ASP A 300 -8.47 -5.88 -22.30
N GLU A 301 -7.79 -5.76 -23.43
CA GLU A 301 -7.14 -4.50 -23.85
C GLU A 301 -8.17 -3.36 -24.03
N VAL A 302 -9.28 -3.62 -24.70
CA VAL A 302 -10.38 -2.66 -24.88
C VAL A 302 -10.95 -2.27 -23.52
N PHE A 303 -11.24 -3.23 -22.65
CA PHE A 303 -11.69 -2.92 -21.30
C PHE A 303 -10.70 -2.02 -20.55
N LYS A 304 -9.41 -2.39 -20.50
CA LYS A 304 -8.37 -1.64 -19.80
C LYS A 304 -8.11 -0.24 -20.35
N LYS A 305 -8.17 -0.06 -21.67
CA LYS A 305 -7.80 1.21 -22.32
C LYS A 305 -8.98 2.13 -22.60
N VAL A 306 -10.18 1.60 -22.83
CA VAL A 306 -11.34 2.38 -23.25
C VAL A 306 -12.39 2.47 -22.15
N ILE A 307 -12.79 1.36 -21.54
CA ILE A 307 -13.90 1.31 -20.60
C ILE A 307 -13.45 1.69 -19.18
N ARG A 308 -12.45 0.99 -18.65
CA ARG A 308 -11.99 1.14 -17.27
C ARG A 308 -11.60 2.58 -16.88
N PRO A 309 -10.96 3.40 -17.74
CA PRO A 309 -10.66 4.79 -17.43
C PRO A 309 -11.88 5.69 -17.22
N THR A 310 -13.05 5.29 -17.73
CA THR A 310 -14.32 6.05 -17.57
C THR A 310 -14.98 5.81 -16.21
N ILE A 311 -14.57 4.75 -15.50
CA ILE A 311 -15.10 4.36 -14.20
C ILE A 311 -14.37 5.16 -13.11
N VAL A 312 -14.98 6.26 -12.68
CA VAL A 312 -14.40 7.18 -11.69
C VAL A 312 -14.79 6.79 -10.27
N GLN A 313 -16.11 6.66 -10.00
CA GLN A 313 -16.60 6.29 -8.68
C GLN A 313 -16.28 4.82 -8.35
N PRO A 314 -16.08 4.48 -7.06
CA PRO A 314 -15.93 3.09 -6.65
C PRO A 314 -17.05 2.22 -7.24
N THR A 315 -16.69 1.24 -8.08
CA THR A 315 -17.65 0.40 -8.80
C THR A 315 -17.16 -1.03 -8.86
N ILE A 316 -18.02 -1.97 -8.51
CA ILE A 316 -17.77 -3.40 -8.69
C ILE A 316 -18.20 -3.80 -10.08
N ILE A 317 -17.32 -4.51 -10.80
CA ILE A 317 -17.61 -5.09 -12.10
C ILE A 317 -17.68 -6.60 -11.94
N GLU A 318 -18.78 -7.21 -12.37
CA GLU A 318 -19.04 -8.66 -12.26
C GLU A 318 -19.25 -9.32 -13.64
N ASP A 319 -19.39 -10.64 -13.60
CA ASP A 319 -19.77 -11.48 -14.74
C ASP A 319 -18.78 -11.39 -15.91
N TYR A 320 -17.48 -11.56 -15.58
CA TYR A 320 -16.45 -11.64 -16.60
C TYR A 320 -16.59 -12.89 -17.48
N PRO A 321 -16.31 -12.81 -18.80
CA PRO A 321 -16.29 -13.99 -19.65
C PRO A 321 -15.28 -15.03 -19.16
N ALA A 322 -15.71 -16.30 -19.05
CA ALA A 322 -14.92 -17.39 -18.48
C ALA A 322 -13.56 -17.61 -19.16
N ARG A 323 -13.51 -17.38 -20.47
CA ARG A 323 -12.27 -17.48 -21.27
C ARG A 323 -11.21 -16.43 -20.97
N MET A 324 -11.54 -15.39 -20.17
CA MET A 324 -10.61 -14.33 -19.76
C MET A 324 -10.02 -14.55 -18.37
N SER A 325 -10.47 -15.58 -17.64
CA SER A 325 -10.10 -15.81 -16.24
C SER A 325 -9.79 -17.28 -15.97
N PRO A 326 -8.58 -17.76 -16.27
CA PRO A 326 -8.24 -19.18 -16.22
C PRO A 326 -8.14 -19.76 -14.79
N MET A 327 -8.21 -18.93 -13.75
CA MET A 327 -8.16 -19.37 -12.35
C MET A 327 -9.53 -19.30 -11.64
N ALA A 328 -10.53 -18.68 -12.29
CA ALA A 328 -11.84 -18.46 -11.72
C ALA A 328 -12.83 -19.58 -12.10
N LYS A 329 -13.60 -20.06 -11.10
CA LYS A 329 -14.69 -21.01 -11.32
C LYS A 329 -15.72 -20.42 -12.27
N ARG A 330 -16.23 -21.25 -13.19
CA ARG A 330 -17.39 -20.90 -14.04
C ARG A 330 -18.67 -20.96 -13.23
N ARG A 331 -19.65 -20.14 -13.59
CA ARG A 331 -20.98 -20.21 -12.96
C ARG A 331 -21.65 -21.53 -13.30
N ASP A 332 -22.38 -22.08 -12.34
CA ASP A 332 -23.09 -23.34 -12.52
C ASP A 332 -24.31 -23.19 -13.47
N ASP A 333 -24.88 -21.99 -13.59
CA ASP A 333 -26.01 -21.65 -14.45
C ASP A 333 -25.62 -21.07 -15.82
N ASP A 334 -24.34 -20.63 -15.97
CA ASP A 334 -23.80 -20.07 -17.22
C ASP A 334 -22.30 -20.32 -17.32
N GLU A 335 -21.90 -21.40 -17.99
CA GLU A 335 -20.50 -21.78 -18.19
C GLU A 335 -19.66 -20.75 -19.00
N THR A 336 -20.31 -19.78 -19.65
CA THR A 336 -19.61 -18.72 -20.39
C THR A 336 -19.14 -17.58 -19.50
N THR A 337 -19.56 -17.57 -18.23
CA THR A 337 -19.32 -16.52 -17.23
C THR A 337 -18.59 -17.09 -16.00
N CYS A 338 -17.66 -16.29 -15.45
CA CYS A 338 -16.97 -16.63 -14.20
C CYS A 338 -17.66 -16.06 -12.97
N GLU A 339 -17.58 -16.77 -11.86
CA GLU A 339 -17.85 -16.29 -10.51
C GLU A 339 -16.72 -15.32 -10.07
N GLN A 340 -16.75 -14.08 -10.55
CA GLN A 340 -15.68 -13.09 -10.38
C GLN A 340 -16.22 -11.68 -10.27
N TRP A 341 -15.55 -10.85 -9.44
CA TRP A 341 -15.71 -9.41 -9.46
C TRP A 341 -14.37 -8.67 -9.33
N GLN A 342 -14.35 -7.42 -9.77
CA GLN A 342 -13.26 -6.46 -9.54
C GLN A 342 -13.81 -5.14 -9.01
N LEU A 343 -13.12 -4.52 -8.03
CA LEU A 343 -13.38 -3.14 -7.65
C LEU A 343 -12.50 -2.21 -8.49
N ILE A 344 -13.14 -1.32 -9.22
CA ILE A 344 -12.48 -0.26 -9.99
C ILE A 344 -12.77 1.09 -9.32
N VAL A 345 -11.72 1.93 -9.16
CA VAL A 345 -11.80 3.30 -8.64
C VAL A 345 -10.88 4.18 -9.46
N CYS A 346 -11.38 5.25 -10.04
CA CYS A 346 -10.61 6.16 -10.90
C CYS A 346 -9.80 5.43 -11.99
N GLY A 347 -10.39 4.41 -12.60
CA GLY A 347 -9.73 3.56 -13.59
C GLY A 347 -8.69 2.58 -13.04
N TRP A 348 -8.48 2.52 -11.72
CA TRP A 348 -7.56 1.59 -11.10
C TRP A 348 -8.30 0.36 -10.55
N GLU A 349 -7.80 -0.82 -10.88
CA GLU A 349 -8.20 -2.06 -10.21
C GLU A 349 -7.61 -2.09 -8.80
N ILE A 350 -8.47 -2.01 -7.79
CA ILE A 350 -8.07 -1.99 -6.38
C ILE A 350 -8.11 -3.39 -5.80
N ALA A 351 -9.13 -4.17 -6.15
CA ALA A 351 -9.29 -5.54 -5.69
C ALA A 351 -9.89 -6.42 -6.80
N LYS A 352 -9.54 -7.71 -6.74
CA LYS A 352 -10.11 -8.75 -7.59
C LYS A 352 -10.46 -9.95 -6.71
N CYS A 353 -11.60 -10.57 -6.99
CA CYS A 353 -12.09 -11.75 -6.28
C CYS A 353 -12.71 -12.73 -7.25
N TYR A 354 -12.60 -14.00 -6.95
CA TYR A 354 -13.34 -15.07 -7.63
C TYR A 354 -13.53 -16.29 -6.72
N SER A 355 -14.55 -17.10 -7.04
CA SER A 355 -14.59 -18.47 -6.55
C SER A 355 -13.53 -19.30 -7.25
N GLU A 356 -12.83 -20.13 -6.49
CA GLU A 356 -11.65 -20.84 -6.98
C GLU A 356 -12.01 -22.10 -7.74
N ILE A 357 -11.19 -22.45 -8.75
CA ILE A 357 -11.18 -23.80 -9.31
C ILE A 357 -10.46 -24.69 -8.32
N VAL A 358 -11.19 -25.72 -7.82
CA VAL A 358 -10.65 -26.72 -6.88
C VAL A 358 -10.48 -28.10 -7.52
N SER A 359 -10.89 -28.27 -8.77
CA SER A 359 -10.67 -29.49 -9.54
C SER A 359 -9.27 -29.51 -10.15
N GLU A 360 -8.45 -30.49 -9.76
CA GLU A 360 -7.10 -30.68 -10.30
C GLU A 360 -7.14 -30.85 -11.82
N SER A 361 -8.03 -31.67 -12.37
CA SER A 361 -8.10 -31.95 -13.80
C SER A 361 -8.49 -30.72 -14.63
N ILE A 362 -9.42 -29.89 -14.14
CA ILE A 362 -9.81 -28.64 -14.81
C ILE A 362 -8.64 -27.64 -14.75
N GLN A 363 -8.01 -27.50 -13.58
CA GLN A 363 -6.90 -26.57 -13.40
C GLN A 363 -5.68 -26.96 -14.23
N ARG A 364 -5.37 -28.25 -14.34
CA ARG A 364 -4.30 -28.79 -15.19
C ARG A 364 -4.52 -28.41 -16.64
N GLN A 365 -5.72 -28.68 -17.18
CA GLN A 365 -6.03 -28.35 -18.57
C GLN A 365 -5.82 -26.86 -18.86
N LEU A 366 -6.28 -25.99 -17.96
CA LEU A 366 -6.14 -24.54 -18.12
C LEU A 366 -4.68 -24.07 -18.04
N LEU A 367 -3.85 -24.69 -17.19
CA LEU A 367 -2.42 -24.39 -17.11
C LEU A 367 -1.65 -24.93 -18.33
N GLU A 368 -2.02 -26.09 -18.88
CA GLU A 368 -1.47 -26.62 -20.11
C GLU A 368 -1.79 -25.75 -21.32
N ASP A 369 -3.01 -25.20 -21.38
CA ASP A 369 -3.40 -24.22 -22.39
C ASP A 369 -2.55 -22.92 -22.28
N GLN A 370 -2.26 -22.47 -21.06
CA GLN A 370 -1.35 -21.34 -20.79
C GLN A 370 0.10 -21.66 -21.25
N MET A 371 0.60 -22.87 -20.95
CA MET A 371 1.92 -23.30 -21.40
C MET A 371 2.04 -23.34 -22.92
N SER A 372 0.99 -23.70 -23.61
CA SER A 372 0.94 -23.68 -25.09
C SER A 372 1.05 -22.25 -25.64
N GLN A 373 0.42 -21.27 -24.98
CA GLN A 373 0.55 -19.85 -25.34
C GLN A 373 1.98 -19.35 -25.06
N ARG A 374 2.59 -19.76 -23.94
CA ARG A 374 3.98 -19.45 -23.60
C ARG A 374 4.96 -19.95 -24.65
N ALA A 375 4.76 -21.18 -25.14
CA ALA A 375 5.57 -21.74 -26.22
C ALA A 375 5.47 -20.94 -27.54
N ASN A 376 4.38 -20.21 -27.74
CA ASN A 376 4.15 -19.32 -28.87
C ASN A 376 4.66 -17.88 -28.63
N GLY A 377 5.40 -17.63 -27.54
CA GLY A 377 6.09 -16.36 -27.27
C GLY A 377 5.42 -15.45 -26.24
N ASP A 378 4.35 -15.87 -25.60
CA ASP A 378 3.72 -15.09 -24.50
C ASP A 378 4.40 -15.40 -23.15
N GLU A 379 5.40 -14.59 -22.79
CA GLU A 379 6.19 -14.76 -21.55
C GLU A 379 5.42 -14.43 -20.27
N GLU A 380 4.23 -13.83 -20.36
CA GLU A 380 3.42 -13.44 -19.20
C GLU A 380 2.52 -14.57 -18.70
N THR A 381 2.30 -15.62 -19.51
CA THR A 381 1.46 -16.77 -19.14
C THR A 381 2.08 -17.59 -18.00
N MET A 382 1.22 -18.20 -17.18
CA MET A 382 1.63 -19.03 -16.04
C MET A 382 2.37 -20.30 -16.50
N MET A 383 3.31 -20.74 -15.67
CA MET A 383 3.97 -22.03 -15.82
C MET A 383 3.11 -23.13 -15.17
N LEU A 384 3.29 -24.38 -15.64
CA LEU A 384 2.68 -25.53 -15.01
C LEU A 384 3.30 -25.77 -13.62
N ASP A 385 2.48 -25.73 -12.60
CA ASP A 385 2.87 -25.91 -11.19
C ASP A 385 2.32 -27.26 -10.67
N GLU A 386 3.14 -28.31 -10.81
CA GLU A 386 2.77 -29.68 -10.41
C GLU A 386 2.54 -29.78 -8.91
N SER A 387 3.24 -29.01 -8.07
CA SER A 387 3.03 -29.05 -6.62
C SER A 387 1.70 -28.42 -6.21
N PHE A 388 1.27 -27.39 -6.92
CA PHE A 388 -0.06 -26.81 -6.74
C PHE A 388 -1.17 -27.78 -7.20
N LEU A 389 -0.97 -28.44 -8.34
CA LEU A 389 -1.93 -29.42 -8.86
C LEU A 389 -2.04 -30.64 -7.94
N ASP A 390 -0.93 -31.12 -7.37
CA ASP A 390 -0.91 -32.20 -6.38
C ASP A 390 -1.72 -31.79 -5.12
N ALA A 391 -1.58 -30.55 -4.64
CA ALA A 391 -2.37 -30.04 -3.51
C ALA A 391 -3.87 -29.99 -3.83
N LEU A 392 -4.26 -29.58 -5.04
CA LEU A 392 -5.66 -29.65 -5.46
C LEU A 392 -6.17 -31.09 -5.55
N GLY A 393 -5.36 -32.02 -6.09
CA GLY A 393 -5.65 -33.44 -6.17
C GLY A 393 -5.76 -34.13 -4.81
N PHE A 394 -5.01 -33.63 -3.81
CA PHE A 394 -5.16 -34.10 -2.42
C PHE A 394 -6.54 -33.75 -1.85
N GLY A 395 -7.17 -32.68 -2.34
CA GLY A 395 -8.54 -32.29 -2.00
C GLY A 395 -8.62 -30.89 -1.37
N ALA A 396 -8.71 -29.87 -2.19
CA ALA A 396 -9.00 -28.51 -1.72
C ALA A 396 -10.52 -28.32 -1.50
N PRO A 397 -10.95 -27.68 -0.40
CA PRO A 397 -12.36 -27.36 -0.20
C PRO A 397 -12.84 -26.29 -1.19
N PRO A 398 -14.15 -26.19 -1.50
CA PRO A 398 -14.70 -25.04 -2.18
C PRO A 398 -14.29 -23.76 -1.46
N GLN A 399 -13.81 -22.77 -2.18
CA GLN A 399 -13.26 -21.55 -1.58
C GLN A 399 -13.32 -20.36 -2.53
N SER A 400 -13.20 -19.17 -1.97
CA SER A 400 -13.07 -17.92 -2.73
C SER A 400 -11.88 -17.11 -2.24
N GLY A 401 -11.16 -16.51 -3.16
CA GLY A 401 -10.00 -15.66 -2.88
C GLY A 401 -10.23 -14.19 -3.24
N ILE A 402 -9.59 -13.30 -2.50
CA ILE A 402 -9.51 -11.85 -2.81
C ILE A 402 -8.06 -11.42 -2.87
N GLY A 403 -7.67 -10.77 -3.96
CA GLY A 403 -6.41 -10.04 -4.06
C GLY A 403 -6.66 -8.53 -3.99
N ILE A 404 -5.97 -7.83 -3.09
CA ILE A 404 -6.07 -6.38 -2.90
C ILE A 404 -4.72 -5.74 -3.17
N GLY A 405 -4.65 -4.82 -4.13
CA GLY A 405 -3.47 -4.03 -4.43
C GLY A 405 -3.24 -2.95 -3.37
N ILE A 406 -2.52 -3.25 -2.30
CA ILE A 406 -2.29 -2.31 -1.18
C ILE A 406 -1.67 -1.01 -1.65
N CYS A 407 -0.71 -1.03 -2.58
CA CYS A 407 -0.12 0.19 -3.09
C CYS A 407 -1.15 1.09 -3.80
N ARG A 408 -2.07 0.51 -4.58
CA ARG A 408 -3.14 1.24 -5.25
C ARG A 408 -4.18 1.76 -4.26
N LEU A 409 -4.58 0.94 -3.30
CA LEU A 409 -5.51 1.34 -2.23
C LEU A 409 -4.94 2.52 -1.43
N VAL A 410 -3.67 2.45 -1.04
CA VAL A 410 -2.99 3.55 -0.32
C VAL A 410 -2.94 4.81 -1.19
N ALA A 411 -2.63 4.70 -2.48
CA ALA A 411 -2.58 5.85 -3.38
C ALA A 411 -3.94 6.58 -3.44
N ILE A 412 -5.03 5.85 -3.61
CA ILE A 412 -6.40 6.41 -3.59
C ILE A 412 -6.71 7.06 -2.24
N LEU A 413 -6.47 6.35 -1.12
CA LEU A 413 -6.83 6.82 0.23
C LEU A 413 -5.93 7.97 0.74
N THR A 414 -4.77 8.20 0.13
CA THR A 414 -3.85 9.29 0.48
C THR A 414 -3.72 10.36 -0.58
N ASN A 415 -4.61 10.35 -1.58
CA ASN A 415 -4.62 11.31 -2.68
C ASN A 415 -3.28 11.38 -3.44
N GLN A 416 -2.71 10.22 -3.77
CA GLN A 416 -1.47 10.13 -4.53
C GLN A 416 -1.73 9.58 -5.94
N ILE A 417 -1.19 10.24 -6.96
CA ILE A 417 -1.44 9.90 -8.37
C ILE A 417 -0.46 8.87 -8.94
N SER A 418 0.55 8.47 -8.17
CA SER A 418 1.56 7.50 -8.59
C SER A 418 1.90 6.52 -7.46
N LEU A 419 2.12 5.25 -7.80
CA LEU A 419 2.58 4.24 -6.84
C LEU A 419 3.97 4.54 -6.26
N ARG A 420 4.78 5.35 -6.95
CA ARG A 420 6.07 5.83 -6.42
C ARG A 420 5.87 6.76 -5.23
N ASP A 421 4.76 7.48 -5.16
CA ASP A 421 4.47 8.41 -4.05
C ASP A 421 4.14 7.67 -2.75
N VAL A 422 3.64 6.45 -2.85
CA VAL A 422 3.29 5.59 -1.71
C VAL A 422 4.33 4.51 -1.41
N THR A 423 5.42 4.49 -2.16
CA THR A 423 6.57 3.59 -1.96
C THR A 423 7.76 4.40 -1.48
N TYR A 424 8.29 4.09 -0.27
CA TYR A 424 9.32 4.92 0.35
C TYR A 424 10.62 4.94 -0.47
N PHE A 425 11.04 3.79 -0.99
CA PHE A 425 12.20 3.64 -1.86
C PHE A 425 11.80 2.94 -3.17
N PRO A 426 11.14 3.65 -4.11
CA PRO A 426 10.81 3.06 -5.40
C PRO A 426 12.06 2.77 -6.21
N LEU A 427 12.01 1.71 -7.03
CA LEU A 427 13.07 1.46 -7.99
C LEU A 427 13.11 2.61 -9.01
N MET A 428 14.28 3.19 -9.17
CA MET A 428 14.56 4.30 -10.11
C MET A 428 15.56 3.84 -11.16
N ARG A 429 15.43 4.40 -12.36
CA ARG A 429 16.38 4.16 -13.44
C ARG A 429 17.76 4.75 -13.13
#